data_08f25833608da22d1363d4bcd06a30d6
#
_entry.id   08f25833608da22d1363d4bcd06a30d6
#
_cell.length_a   1.000
_cell.length_b   1.000
_cell.length_c   1.000
_cell.angle_alpha   90.00
_cell.angle_beta   90.00
_cell.angle_gamma   90.00
#
_symmetry.space_group_name_H-M   'P 1'
#
loop_
_entity.id
_entity.type
_entity.pdbx_description
1 polymer ?
#
loop_
_entity_poly.entity_id
_entity_poly.type
_entity_poly.pdbx_seq_one_letter_code
_entity_poly.pdbx_strand_id
1 'polypeptide(L)'
;KTFEQTWYATAHMPGLKNAEKDGAVGFVLNGRRLEAAFQVTAVHKQARICVEVKGERLLEECLFLEPGQPCLRSLETAEGTQEKDISLFLLDESGKTLVSYTFGPSFFQGRKKPAPHRPARKPEEIPTQEELYLEGLHLEQYRHVTLRAEDYYREALRRDNGDIRCNNGMGLLWMRKGDYKKA
;
A
#
# COMPACT_ATOMS: atom_id res chain seq x y z
N LYS A 1 -8.06 15.53 2.71
CA LYS A 1 -7.91 14.24 1.99
C LYS A 1 -8.63 13.20 2.82
N THR A 2 -9.53 12.43 2.22
CA THR A 2 -10.21 11.30 2.85
C THR A 2 -9.38 10.05 2.58
N PHE A 3 -9.15 9.24 3.60
CA PHE A 3 -8.51 7.93 3.50
C PHE A 3 -9.54 6.87 3.85
N GLU A 4 -9.76 5.91 2.96
CA GLU A 4 -10.70 4.81 3.15
C GLU A 4 -9.96 3.48 3.10
N GLN A 5 -10.25 2.59 4.02
CA GLN A 5 -9.78 1.21 4.04
C GLN A 5 -10.97 0.27 4.17
N THR A 6 -10.95 -0.80 3.40
CA THR A 6 -11.93 -1.87 3.51
C THR A 6 -11.22 -3.14 3.97
N TRP A 7 -11.75 -3.77 5.01
CA TRP A 7 -11.22 -5.01 5.59
C TRP A 7 -12.25 -6.12 5.47
N TYR A 8 -11.85 -7.26 4.91
CA TYR A 8 -12.68 -8.46 4.87
C TYR A 8 -11.81 -9.71 4.85
N ALA A 9 -12.36 -10.83 5.31
CA ALA A 9 -11.67 -12.10 5.31
C ALA A 9 -11.66 -12.73 3.93
N THR A 10 -10.52 -13.27 3.51
CA THR A 10 -10.36 -14.06 2.28
C THR A 10 -10.04 -15.52 2.60
N ALA A 11 -10.69 -16.06 3.64
CA ALA A 11 -10.49 -17.43 4.07
C ALA A 11 -10.76 -18.41 2.91
N HIS A 12 -9.88 -19.41 2.78
CA HIS A 12 -9.98 -20.47 1.77
C HIS A 12 -9.85 -20.03 0.30
N MET A 13 -9.32 -18.84 0.05
CA MET A 13 -8.97 -18.44 -1.32
C MET A 13 -7.58 -18.91 -1.70
N PRO A 14 -7.41 -19.85 -2.64
CA PRO A 14 -6.10 -20.22 -3.16
C PRO A 14 -5.48 -19.04 -3.91
N GLY A 15 -4.20 -18.77 -3.64
CA GLY A 15 -3.36 -17.88 -4.43
C GLY A 15 -3.96 -16.49 -4.73
N LEU A 16 -4.35 -15.75 -3.68
CA LEU A 16 -4.90 -14.39 -3.84
C LEU A 16 -4.02 -13.53 -4.76
N LYS A 17 -4.59 -12.98 -5.83
CA LYS A 17 -3.90 -12.15 -6.83
C LYS A 17 -4.30 -10.68 -6.76
N ASN A 18 -5.58 -10.41 -6.59
CA ASN A 18 -6.08 -9.04 -6.43
C ASN A 18 -7.27 -8.98 -5.47
N ALA A 19 -7.39 -7.88 -4.73
CA ALA A 19 -8.50 -7.61 -3.82
C ALA A 19 -8.86 -6.13 -3.89
N GLU A 20 -10.14 -5.84 -4.09
CA GLU A 20 -10.72 -4.51 -4.13
C GLU A 20 -11.89 -4.42 -3.14
N LYS A 21 -12.50 -3.24 -3.03
CA LYS A 21 -13.60 -2.99 -2.10
C LYS A 21 -14.74 -4.02 -2.25
N ASP A 22 -15.06 -4.40 -3.48
CA ASP A 22 -16.27 -5.17 -3.81
C ASP A 22 -15.99 -6.67 -3.97
N GLY A 23 -14.71 -7.11 -3.94
CA GLY A 23 -14.39 -8.52 -4.06
C GLY A 23 -12.91 -8.84 -4.14
N ALA A 24 -12.61 -10.13 -4.24
CA ALA A 24 -11.26 -10.65 -4.40
C ALA A 24 -11.23 -11.78 -5.43
N VAL A 25 -10.09 -11.90 -6.13
CA VAL A 25 -9.81 -12.98 -7.08
C VAL A 25 -8.44 -13.58 -6.81
N GLY A 26 -8.33 -14.87 -7.01
CA GLY A 26 -7.07 -15.59 -6.82
C GLY A 26 -7.03 -16.84 -7.69
N PHE A 27 -5.83 -17.38 -7.89
CA PHE A 27 -5.65 -18.67 -8.51
C PHE A 27 -4.31 -19.30 -8.14
N VAL A 28 -4.27 -20.60 -8.28
CA VAL A 28 -3.04 -21.42 -8.25
C VAL A 28 -2.99 -22.24 -9.53
N LEU A 29 -1.84 -22.24 -10.17
CA LEU A 29 -1.58 -23.06 -11.36
C LEU A 29 -0.56 -24.15 -11.00
N ASN A 30 -1.02 -25.42 -11.05
CA ASN A 30 -0.21 -26.61 -10.81
C ASN A 30 -0.13 -27.45 -12.10
N GLY A 31 0.93 -27.25 -12.87
CA GLY A 31 1.07 -27.86 -14.20
C GLY A 31 -0.04 -27.37 -15.15
N ARG A 32 -0.97 -28.25 -15.49
CA ARG A 32 -2.14 -27.92 -16.34
C ARG A 32 -3.40 -27.60 -15.53
N ARG A 33 -3.40 -27.87 -14.22
CA ARG A 33 -4.55 -27.64 -13.37
C ARG A 33 -4.54 -26.22 -12.82
N LEU A 34 -5.55 -25.45 -13.20
CA LEU A 34 -5.81 -24.10 -12.72
C LEU A 34 -6.95 -24.13 -11.71
N GLU A 35 -6.66 -23.74 -10.47
CA GLU A 35 -7.67 -23.55 -9.42
C GLU A 35 -7.93 -22.05 -9.25
N ALA A 36 -9.05 -21.56 -9.78
CA ALA A 36 -9.45 -20.16 -9.69
C ALA A 36 -10.48 -19.97 -8.56
N ALA A 37 -10.38 -18.83 -7.88
CA ALA A 37 -11.24 -18.45 -6.77
C ALA A 37 -11.76 -17.02 -6.93
N PHE A 38 -13.04 -16.82 -6.60
CA PHE A 38 -13.73 -15.56 -6.65
C PHE A 38 -14.52 -15.34 -5.36
N GLN A 39 -14.42 -14.18 -4.78
CA GLN A 39 -15.15 -13.81 -3.56
C GLN A 39 -15.71 -12.41 -3.70
N VAL A 40 -16.93 -12.21 -3.19
CA VAL A 40 -17.61 -10.92 -3.14
C VAL A 40 -17.73 -10.42 -1.70
N THR A 41 -17.90 -9.12 -1.52
CA THR A 41 -18.16 -8.49 -0.21
C THR A 41 -19.64 -8.17 0.01
N ALA A 42 -20.47 -8.29 -1.02
CA ALA A 42 -21.93 -8.13 -0.99
C ALA A 42 -22.59 -9.29 -1.73
N VAL A 43 -23.92 -9.46 -1.53
CA VAL A 43 -24.70 -10.49 -2.23
C VAL A 43 -24.94 -10.06 -3.67
N HIS A 44 -24.59 -10.92 -4.63
CA HIS A 44 -24.84 -10.77 -6.04
C HIS A 44 -25.66 -11.96 -6.57
N LYS A 45 -26.85 -11.69 -7.12
CA LYS A 45 -27.76 -12.75 -7.58
C LYS A 45 -27.32 -13.36 -8.91
N GLN A 46 -26.66 -12.58 -9.75
CA GLN A 46 -26.19 -12.96 -11.08
C GLN A 46 -24.80 -12.36 -11.34
N ALA A 47 -23.85 -12.60 -10.41
CA ALA A 47 -22.47 -12.25 -10.64
C ALA A 47 -21.91 -13.05 -11.80
N ARG A 48 -21.07 -12.42 -12.60
CA ARG A 48 -20.38 -13.09 -13.70
C ARG A 48 -18.91 -13.28 -13.34
N ILE A 49 -18.46 -14.53 -13.41
CA ILE A 49 -17.05 -14.88 -13.30
C ILE A 49 -16.50 -15.23 -14.68
N CYS A 50 -15.29 -14.75 -14.98
CA CYS A 50 -14.60 -15.07 -16.22
C CYS A 50 -13.14 -15.44 -15.93
N VAL A 51 -12.67 -16.48 -16.63
CA VAL A 51 -11.27 -16.88 -16.66
C VAL A 51 -10.81 -16.86 -18.11
N GLU A 52 -9.72 -16.15 -18.36
CA GLU A 52 -9.11 -16.09 -19.69
C GLU A 52 -7.66 -16.62 -19.61
N VAL A 53 -7.24 -17.33 -20.66
CA VAL A 53 -5.88 -17.80 -20.82
C VAL A 53 -5.37 -17.33 -22.17
N LYS A 54 -4.28 -16.57 -22.21
CA LYS A 54 -3.72 -15.94 -23.42
C LYS A 54 -4.74 -15.09 -24.22
N GLY A 55 -5.71 -14.49 -23.50
CA GLY A 55 -6.77 -13.69 -24.09
C GLY A 55 -7.97 -14.48 -24.63
N GLU A 56 -7.92 -15.81 -24.58
CA GLU A 56 -9.05 -16.68 -24.92
C GLU A 56 -9.84 -17.04 -23.66
N ARG A 57 -11.16 -16.98 -23.76
CA ARG A 57 -12.07 -17.26 -22.65
C ARG A 57 -12.16 -18.76 -22.39
N LEU A 58 -11.64 -19.18 -21.22
CA LEU A 58 -11.69 -20.57 -20.78
C LEU A 58 -12.96 -20.88 -19.97
N LEU A 59 -13.45 -19.89 -19.22
CA LEU A 59 -14.67 -20.00 -18.40
C LEU A 59 -15.43 -18.69 -18.41
N GLU A 60 -16.76 -18.79 -18.54
CA GLU A 60 -17.70 -17.69 -18.23
C GLU A 60 -18.94 -18.29 -17.60
N GLU A 61 -19.27 -17.89 -16.39
CA GLU A 61 -20.48 -18.34 -15.69
C GLU A 61 -21.18 -17.17 -15.01
N CYS A 62 -22.51 -17.21 -15.01
CA CYS A 62 -23.38 -16.35 -14.22
C CYS A 62 -23.89 -17.16 -13.02
N LEU A 63 -23.67 -16.69 -11.80
CA LEU A 63 -24.05 -17.44 -10.60
C LEU A 63 -24.35 -16.51 -9.43
N PHE A 64 -25.03 -17.08 -8.43
CA PHE A 64 -25.23 -16.43 -7.15
C PHE A 64 -23.95 -16.48 -6.33
N LEU A 65 -23.53 -15.32 -5.81
CA LEU A 65 -22.40 -15.19 -4.90
C LEU A 65 -22.80 -14.43 -3.64
N GLU A 66 -22.28 -14.87 -2.51
CA GLU A 66 -22.48 -14.23 -1.22
C GLU A 66 -21.16 -14.09 -0.44
N PRO A 67 -21.06 -13.12 0.48
CA PRO A 67 -19.88 -12.93 1.29
C PRO A 67 -19.54 -14.16 2.14
N GLY A 68 -18.23 -14.40 2.35
CA GLY A 68 -17.74 -15.47 3.21
C GLY A 68 -17.66 -16.85 2.57
N GLN A 69 -18.22 -17.03 1.37
CA GLN A 69 -18.11 -18.28 0.62
C GLN A 69 -17.44 -18.03 -0.74
N PRO A 70 -16.14 -18.34 -0.87
CA PRO A 70 -15.45 -18.19 -2.16
C PRO A 70 -15.96 -19.22 -3.16
N CYS A 71 -16.24 -18.77 -4.37
CA CYS A 71 -16.53 -19.63 -5.51
C CYS A 71 -15.23 -20.19 -6.06
N LEU A 72 -15.07 -21.50 -6.03
CA LEU A 72 -13.89 -22.19 -6.53
C LEU A 72 -14.20 -22.90 -7.85
N ARG A 73 -13.27 -22.80 -8.81
CA ARG A 73 -13.34 -23.52 -10.10
C ARG A 73 -12.02 -24.17 -10.42
N SER A 74 -12.07 -25.45 -10.78
CA SER A 74 -10.92 -26.21 -11.25
C SER A 74 -11.03 -26.40 -12.76
N LEU A 75 -10.03 -25.91 -13.49
CA LEU A 75 -9.99 -25.89 -14.94
C LEU A 75 -8.71 -26.55 -15.44
N GLU A 76 -8.76 -27.13 -16.63
CA GLU A 76 -7.55 -27.59 -17.32
C GLU A 76 -7.07 -26.54 -18.33
N THR A 77 -5.79 -26.24 -18.31
CA THR A 77 -5.13 -25.33 -19.25
C THR A 77 -4.28 -26.10 -20.25
N ALA A 78 -3.91 -25.45 -21.34
CA ALA A 78 -2.97 -26.00 -22.29
C ALA A 78 -1.59 -26.23 -21.65
N GLU A 79 -0.83 -27.17 -22.20
CA GLU A 79 0.55 -27.41 -21.79
C GLU A 79 1.41 -26.16 -22.00
N GLY A 80 2.27 -25.83 -21.04
CA GLY A 80 3.12 -24.65 -21.09
C GLY A 80 2.43 -23.32 -20.72
N THR A 81 1.17 -23.35 -20.27
CA THR A 81 0.51 -22.16 -19.70
C THR A 81 1.28 -21.65 -18.48
N GLN A 82 1.50 -20.35 -18.41
CA GLN A 82 2.18 -19.69 -17.31
C GLN A 82 1.21 -18.76 -16.57
N GLU A 83 1.51 -18.39 -15.32
CA GLU A 83 0.68 -17.47 -14.54
C GLU A 83 0.43 -16.12 -15.25
N LYS A 84 1.40 -15.65 -16.05
CA LYS A 84 1.28 -14.41 -16.83
C LYS A 84 0.22 -14.46 -17.94
N ASP A 85 -0.14 -15.66 -18.35
CA ASP A 85 -1.12 -15.89 -19.43
C ASP A 85 -2.56 -15.87 -18.93
N ILE A 86 -2.76 -15.82 -17.59
CA ILE A 86 -4.06 -15.96 -16.94
C ILE A 86 -4.60 -14.61 -16.53
N SER A 87 -5.88 -14.37 -16.86
CA SER A 87 -6.65 -13.21 -16.40
C SER A 87 -7.95 -13.68 -15.76
N LEU A 88 -8.35 -12.99 -14.68
CA LEU A 88 -9.58 -13.25 -13.94
C LEU A 88 -10.43 -11.98 -13.91
N PHE A 89 -11.75 -12.13 -14.08
CA PHE A 89 -12.71 -11.03 -13.97
C PHE A 89 -13.89 -11.47 -13.14
N LEU A 90 -14.31 -10.61 -12.22
CA LEU A 90 -15.55 -10.74 -11.46
C LEU A 90 -16.38 -9.49 -11.73
N LEU A 91 -17.59 -9.69 -12.25
CA LEU A 91 -18.49 -8.61 -12.63
C LEU A 91 -19.83 -8.75 -11.88
N ASP A 92 -20.52 -7.64 -11.71
CA ASP A 92 -21.87 -7.61 -11.17
C ASP A 92 -22.93 -7.92 -12.26
N GLU A 93 -24.21 -7.88 -11.87
CA GLU A 93 -25.35 -8.11 -12.73
C GLU A 93 -25.45 -7.13 -13.91
N SER A 94 -24.91 -5.91 -13.75
CA SER A 94 -24.88 -4.87 -14.77
C SER A 94 -23.73 -5.01 -15.76
N GLY A 95 -22.79 -5.91 -15.48
CA GLY A 95 -21.55 -6.08 -16.23
C GLY A 95 -20.42 -5.14 -15.79
N LYS A 96 -20.57 -4.42 -14.67
CA LYS A 96 -19.51 -3.63 -14.07
C LYS A 96 -18.50 -4.56 -13.40
N THR A 97 -17.22 -4.35 -13.68
CA THR A 97 -16.14 -5.07 -13.01
C THR A 97 -16.06 -4.71 -11.52
N LEU A 98 -16.20 -5.71 -10.66
CA LEU A 98 -16.02 -5.60 -9.21
C LEU A 98 -14.56 -5.72 -8.84
N VAL A 99 -13.87 -6.70 -9.41
CA VAL A 99 -12.42 -6.92 -9.27
C VAL A 99 -11.91 -7.70 -10.48
N SER A 100 -10.66 -7.42 -10.87
CA SER A 100 -10.01 -8.15 -11.95
C SER A 100 -8.54 -8.40 -11.65
N TYR A 101 -7.97 -9.39 -12.28
CA TYR A 101 -6.55 -9.64 -12.34
C TYR A 101 -6.13 -9.89 -13.78
N THR A 102 -5.16 -9.16 -14.24
CA THR A 102 -4.47 -9.39 -15.51
C THR A 102 -2.98 -9.22 -15.25
N PHE A 103 -2.19 -10.16 -15.70
CA PHE A 103 -0.74 -10.03 -15.60
C PHE A 103 -0.28 -8.87 -16.47
N GLY A 104 0.20 -7.84 -15.85
CA GLY A 104 0.70 -6.65 -16.53
C GLY A 104 1.74 -5.94 -15.67
N PRO A 105 2.33 -4.86 -16.17
CA PRO A 105 3.16 -4.05 -15.32
C PRO A 105 2.32 -3.64 -14.11
N SER A 106 2.72 -4.12 -12.93
CA SER A 106 2.07 -3.68 -11.70
C SER A 106 2.09 -2.15 -11.69
N PHE A 107 1.11 -1.52 -11.03
CA PHE A 107 1.06 -0.05 -10.88
C PHE A 107 2.41 0.57 -10.46
N PHE A 108 3.29 -0.24 -9.90
CA PHE A 108 4.66 0.10 -9.50
C PHE A 108 5.73 -0.24 -10.56
N GLN A 109 5.41 -1.04 -11.58
CA GLN A 109 6.34 -1.31 -12.69
C GLN A 109 6.31 -0.13 -13.65
N GLY A 110 7.37 0.65 -13.65
CA GLY A 110 7.51 1.86 -14.48
C GLY A 110 7.64 3.15 -13.68
N ARG A 111 7.24 3.19 -12.42
CA ARG A 111 7.69 4.26 -11.54
C ARG A 111 9.15 3.99 -11.18
N LYS A 112 10.06 4.87 -11.59
CA LYS A 112 11.42 4.88 -11.04
C LYS A 112 11.29 4.78 -9.53
N LYS A 113 11.90 3.75 -8.92
CA LYS A 113 12.00 3.70 -7.46
C LYS A 113 12.48 5.07 -7.01
N PRO A 114 11.79 5.75 -6.09
CA PRO A 114 12.29 7.00 -5.55
C PRO A 114 13.72 6.74 -5.09
N ALA A 115 14.62 7.67 -5.39
CA ALA A 115 15.99 7.57 -4.90
C ALA A 115 15.95 7.33 -3.39
N PRO A 116 16.85 6.48 -2.85
CA PRO A 116 16.93 6.28 -1.41
C PRO A 116 16.98 7.64 -0.73
N HIS A 117 16.19 7.79 0.32
CA HIS A 117 16.20 9.04 1.10
C HIS A 117 17.65 9.29 1.55
N ARG A 118 18.18 10.47 1.23
CA ARG A 118 19.51 10.82 1.72
C ARG A 118 19.46 10.90 3.25
N PRO A 119 20.45 10.34 3.95
CA PRO A 119 20.53 10.54 5.40
C PRO A 119 20.54 12.03 5.69
N ALA A 120 19.92 12.45 6.78
CA ALA A 120 19.94 13.84 7.20
C ALA A 120 21.39 14.31 7.36
N ARG A 121 21.68 15.50 6.84
CA ARG A 121 23.00 16.14 6.98
C ARG A 121 23.28 16.42 8.45
N LYS A 122 24.54 16.42 8.84
CA LYS A 122 24.91 16.86 10.18
C LYS A 122 24.53 18.33 10.38
N PRO A 123 24.15 18.76 11.59
CA PRO A 123 23.74 20.14 11.84
C PRO A 123 24.76 21.18 11.35
N GLU A 124 26.06 20.90 11.51
CA GLU A 124 27.15 21.80 11.12
C GLU A 124 27.27 21.99 9.60
N GLU A 125 26.83 20.98 8.84
CA GLU A 125 26.88 20.95 7.37
C GLU A 125 25.71 21.70 6.72
N ILE A 126 24.71 22.08 7.49
CA ILE A 126 23.51 22.79 7.00
C ILE A 126 23.81 24.30 6.94
N PRO A 127 23.70 24.94 5.76
CA PRO A 127 24.16 26.31 5.61
C PRO A 127 23.22 27.36 6.22
N THR A 128 21.92 27.10 6.26
CA THR A 128 20.92 28.12 6.64
C THR A 128 20.20 27.81 7.94
N GLN A 129 19.76 28.85 8.65
CA GLN A 129 18.93 28.77 9.86
C GLN A 129 17.59 28.10 9.56
N GLU A 130 16.98 28.43 8.43
CA GLU A 130 15.71 27.86 8.00
C GLU A 130 15.80 26.35 7.84
N GLU A 131 16.83 25.86 7.14
CA GLU A 131 17.03 24.42 6.95
C GLU A 131 17.30 23.70 8.28
N LEU A 132 18.08 24.31 9.20
CA LEU A 132 18.30 23.74 10.53
C LEU A 132 17.00 23.60 11.32
N TYR A 133 16.16 24.63 11.31
CA TYR A 133 14.85 24.58 11.94
C TYR A 133 13.95 23.50 11.32
N LEU A 134 13.86 23.44 9.98
CA LEU A 134 13.01 22.47 9.27
C LEU A 134 13.47 21.03 9.48
N GLU A 135 14.77 20.76 9.46
CA GLU A 135 15.31 19.42 9.77
C GLU A 135 15.02 19.03 11.23
N GLY A 136 15.24 19.94 12.18
CA GLY A 136 14.87 19.71 13.58
C GLY A 136 13.38 19.40 13.74
N LEU A 137 12.51 20.19 13.13
CA LEU A 137 11.06 20.00 13.15
C LEU A 137 10.65 18.65 12.52
N HIS A 138 11.27 18.27 11.41
CA HIS A 138 11.03 16.99 10.74
C HIS A 138 11.40 15.82 11.67
N LEU A 139 12.56 15.85 12.30
CA LEU A 139 13.00 14.81 13.24
C LEU A 139 12.10 14.71 14.47
N GLU A 140 11.54 15.82 14.91
CA GLU A 140 10.58 15.85 16.02
C GLU A 140 9.24 15.21 15.64
N GLN A 141 8.75 15.50 14.44
CA GLN A 141 7.48 14.96 13.93
C GLN A 141 7.54 13.46 13.63
N TYR A 142 8.65 12.99 13.07
CA TYR A 142 8.79 11.62 12.58
C TYR A 142 9.66 10.71 13.47
N ARG A 143 10.08 11.20 14.62
CA ARG A 143 10.86 10.45 15.63
C ARG A 143 11.97 9.59 15.03
N HIS A 144 13.09 10.20 14.69
CA HIS A 144 14.24 9.46 14.21
C HIS A 144 14.95 8.71 15.36
N VAL A 145 15.42 7.47 15.10
CA VAL A 145 16.02 6.61 16.13
C VAL A 145 17.39 7.12 16.61
N THR A 146 18.19 7.66 15.70
CA THR A 146 19.60 8.04 15.96
C THR A 146 19.85 9.54 15.92
N LEU A 147 19.03 10.32 15.24
CA LEU A 147 19.17 11.77 15.12
C LEU A 147 18.20 12.47 16.05
N ARG A 148 18.64 13.55 16.66
CA ARG A 148 17.86 14.32 17.64
C ARG A 148 17.57 15.71 17.09
N ALA A 149 16.30 16.12 17.13
CA ALA A 149 15.89 17.48 16.79
C ALA A 149 16.67 18.55 17.59
N GLU A 150 16.96 18.23 18.85
CA GLU A 150 17.71 19.08 19.77
C GLU A 150 19.06 19.54 19.19
N ASP A 151 19.79 18.67 18.50
CA ASP A 151 21.12 18.98 17.97
C ASP A 151 21.04 20.04 16.86
N TYR A 152 20.00 19.99 16.05
CA TYR A 152 19.74 20.96 14.97
C TYR A 152 19.28 22.32 15.52
N TYR A 153 18.38 22.33 16.49
CA TYR A 153 17.96 23.58 17.15
C TYR A 153 19.11 24.21 17.91
N ARG A 154 19.95 23.41 18.57
CA ARG A 154 21.12 23.91 19.28
C ARG A 154 22.14 24.54 18.33
N GLU A 155 22.42 23.95 17.19
CA GLU A 155 23.30 24.52 16.18
C GLU A 155 22.73 25.82 15.60
N ALA A 156 21.40 25.86 15.33
CA ALA A 156 20.73 27.09 14.93
C ALA A 156 20.90 28.21 15.97
N LEU A 157 20.66 27.92 17.25
CA LEU A 157 20.77 28.87 18.35
C LEU A 157 22.23 29.28 18.65
N ARG A 158 23.19 28.42 18.31
CA ARG A 158 24.62 28.79 18.37
C ARG A 158 24.97 29.86 17.33
N ARG A 159 24.35 29.84 16.16
CA ARG A 159 24.57 30.85 15.11
C ARG A 159 23.77 32.12 15.33
N ASP A 160 22.51 31.96 15.78
CA ASP A 160 21.61 33.06 16.12
C ASP A 160 20.78 32.67 17.34
N ASN A 161 21.16 33.18 18.49
CA ASN A 161 20.49 32.92 19.76
C ASN A 161 19.11 33.58 19.87
N GLY A 162 18.78 34.50 18.95
CA GLY A 162 17.50 35.17 18.84
C GLY A 162 16.49 34.46 17.97
N ASP A 163 16.81 33.30 17.34
CA ASP A 163 15.87 32.58 16.52
C ASP A 163 14.68 32.08 17.35
N ILE A 164 13.54 32.76 17.20
CA ILE A 164 12.31 32.50 17.98
C ILE A 164 11.79 31.07 17.77
N ARG A 165 11.88 30.55 16.55
CA ARG A 165 11.36 29.22 16.22
C ARG A 165 12.18 28.12 16.89
N CYS A 166 13.50 28.24 16.83
CA CYS A 166 14.40 27.29 17.46
C CYS A 166 14.33 27.38 18.99
N ASN A 167 14.18 28.58 19.56
CA ASN A 167 13.96 28.75 21.00
C ASN A 167 12.65 28.08 21.43
N ASN A 168 11.55 28.31 20.70
CA ASN A 168 10.28 27.65 20.99
C ASN A 168 10.38 26.12 20.83
N GLY A 169 11.04 25.63 19.78
CA GLY A 169 11.29 24.20 19.57
C GLY A 169 12.05 23.57 20.74
N MET A 170 13.13 24.21 21.20
CA MET A 170 13.88 23.77 22.36
C MET A 170 13.05 23.78 23.63
N GLY A 171 12.28 24.83 23.89
CA GLY A 171 11.38 24.91 25.02
C GLY A 171 10.38 23.78 25.05
N LEU A 172 9.70 23.49 23.92
CA LEU A 172 8.79 22.37 23.79
C LEU A 172 9.48 21.00 24.05
N LEU A 173 10.70 20.82 23.56
CA LEU A 173 11.46 19.60 23.82
C LEU A 173 11.77 19.43 25.32
N TRP A 174 12.16 20.50 26.01
CA TRP A 174 12.41 20.47 27.45
C TRP A 174 11.12 20.21 28.25
N MET A 175 10.02 20.82 27.87
CA MET A 175 8.71 20.56 28.49
C MET A 175 8.32 19.08 28.38
N ARG A 176 8.47 18.48 27.20
CA ARG A 176 8.18 17.04 26.97
C ARG A 176 9.11 16.10 27.76
N LYS A 177 10.34 16.54 28.04
CA LYS A 177 11.28 15.81 28.90
C LYS A 177 11.01 16.02 30.40
N GLY A 178 10.09 16.90 30.76
CA GLY A 178 9.81 17.26 32.17
C GLY A 178 10.81 18.23 32.78
N ASP A 179 11.71 18.82 31.99
CA ASP A 179 12.71 19.79 32.47
C ASP A 179 12.18 21.22 32.32
N TYR A 180 11.18 21.54 33.12
CA TYR A 180 10.48 22.83 33.10
C TYR A 180 11.38 24.04 33.51
N LYS A 181 12.56 23.80 34.11
CA LYS A 181 13.46 24.87 34.44
C LYS A 181 14.27 25.36 33.24
N LYS A 182 14.39 24.52 32.19
CA LYS A 182 15.07 24.88 30.95
C LYS A 182 14.12 25.28 29.83
N ALA A 183 12.82 24.95 29.97
CA ALA A 183 11.79 25.35 29.05
C ALA A 183 11.40 26.80 29.25
#